data_5314338f4d307529fbe15a74b7a06908
#
_entry.id   5314338f4d307529fbe15a74b7a06908
#
_cell.length_a   1.000
_cell.length_b   1.000
_cell.length_c   1.000
_cell.angle_alpha   90.00
_cell.angle_beta   90.00
_cell.angle_gamma   90.00
#
_symmetry.space_group_name_H-M   'P 1'
#
loop_
_entity.id
_entity.type
_entity.pdbx_description
1 polymer ?
#
loop_
_entity_poly.entity_id
_entity_poly.type
_entity_poly.pdbx_seq_one_letter_code
_entity_poly.pdbx_strand_id
1 'polypeptide(L)'
;MRWTPPPASTAIRRASSDGQSPAVWYIAGVSDENRFEEPLERLRVRIAELGQNPESPARDKAIRKLSARLEKISAEIYSNLTPWQKTLVARHPARPFTLDYVRVLLRDFVELHGDRTYADDPAIVAGFGVLGERTVAVVGHQKGRDTKEKIRRNFGMPRPEGYRKALRVMKLAEKFRRPVLTFIDTPGAYPGIESEERGVSEAIAVNLLEMSRLGVPIVATVTGEGGSGGALGIGVTDVILMLEHSVYSVISPEGCAAILWKDQARAREAAEAMRMTAADCKALGVADEVIPEPPGGAHSNPLATIDAVGRALVRHLDRLSSLPTETLLEARYAKFRRLGAWEGTAASR
;
A
#
# COMPACT_ATOMS: atom_id res chain seq x y z
N MET A 1 17.68 33.76 -39.04
CA MET A 1 18.80 33.19 -38.27
C MET A 1 18.56 31.72 -38.09
N ARG A 2 19.35 30.88 -38.72
CA ARG A 2 19.25 29.39 -38.62
C ARG A 2 20.09 28.95 -37.41
N TRP A 3 19.46 28.25 -36.47
CA TRP A 3 20.14 27.63 -35.33
C TRP A 3 20.92 26.39 -35.79
N THR A 4 22.23 26.33 -35.50
CA THR A 4 23.11 25.18 -35.72
C THR A 4 23.51 24.61 -34.34
N PRO A 5 23.36 23.29 -34.08
CA PRO A 5 23.79 22.69 -32.82
C PRO A 5 25.33 22.57 -32.75
N PRO A 6 25.90 22.62 -31.52
CA PRO A 6 27.34 22.45 -31.33
C PRO A 6 27.76 20.97 -31.54
N PRO A 7 29.07 20.71 -31.88
CA PRO A 7 29.56 19.40 -32.17
C PRO A 7 29.63 18.49 -30.96
N ALA A 8 29.30 17.21 -31.15
CA ALA A 8 29.40 16.16 -30.16
C ALA A 8 30.83 15.96 -29.68
N SER A 9 31.13 16.19 -28.42
CA SER A 9 32.38 15.80 -27.79
C SER A 9 32.25 14.40 -27.21
N THR A 10 33.05 13.53 -27.79
CA THR A 10 33.27 12.14 -27.43
C THR A 10 33.86 12.00 -26.05
N ALA A 11 33.20 11.26 -25.16
CA ALA A 11 33.81 10.39 -24.15
C ALA A 11 32.76 9.95 -23.12
N ILE A 12 31.79 9.11 -23.52
CA ILE A 12 31.11 8.27 -22.54
C ILE A 12 31.93 6.98 -22.49
N ARG A 13 32.74 6.84 -21.43
CA ARG A 13 33.33 5.57 -21.05
C ARG A 13 32.17 4.59 -20.77
N ARG A 14 32.17 3.49 -21.51
CA ARG A 14 31.30 2.34 -21.20
C ARG A 14 31.60 1.89 -19.76
N ALA A 15 30.68 2.15 -18.85
CA ALA A 15 30.59 1.42 -17.61
C ALA A 15 30.08 0.01 -17.95
N SER A 16 30.77 -0.99 -17.47
CA SER A 16 30.49 -2.41 -17.62
C SER A 16 29.03 -2.73 -17.27
N SER A 17 28.43 -3.52 -18.14
CA SER A 17 27.12 -4.12 -18.02
C SER A 17 27.08 -5.18 -16.91
N ASP A 18 26.95 -4.78 -15.67
CA ASP A 18 26.41 -5.61 -14.63
C ASP A 18 24.93 -5.27 -14.50
N GLY A 19 24.12 -6.00 -15.27
CA GLY A 19 22.68 -5.88 -15.32
C GLY A 19 22.00 -6.34 -14.01
N GLN A 20 22.18 -5.57 -12.95
CA GLN A 20 21.34 -5.71 -11.76
C GLN A 20 20.12 -4.81 -11.92
N SER A 21 18.99 -5.45 -12.21
CA SER A 21 17.66 -4.82 -12.17
C SER A 21 17.44 -4.09 -10.84
N PRO A 22 16.80 -2.90 -10.81
CA PRO A 22 16.45 -2.20 -9.56
C PRO A 22 15.69 -3.05 -8.54
N ALA A 23 15.05 -4.13 -9.00
CA ALA A 23 14.35 -5.11 -8.17
C ALA A 23 15.28 -5.93 -7.25
N VAL A 24 16.57 -6.04 -7.54
CA VAL A 24 17.53 -6.81 -6.73
C VAL A 24 17.84 -6.10 -5.40
N TRP A 25 17.73 -4.78 -5.36
CA TRP A 25 17.95 -3.99 -4.13
C TRP A 25 16.88 -4.23 -3.05
N TYR A 26 15.69 -4.69 -3.46
CA TYR A 26 14.56 -4.92 -2.55
C TYR A 26 14.61 -6.28 -1.83
N ILE A 27 15.44 -7.21 -2.29
CA ILE A 27 15.46 -8.60 -1.79
C ILE A 27 16.65 -8.87 -0.85
N ALA A 28 17.71 -8.09 -0.92
CA ALA A 28 18.98 -8.39 -0.24
C ALA A 28 19.03 -8.05 1.26
N GLY A 29 18.05 -7.31 1.82
CA GLY A 29 18.07 -6.81 3.20
C GLY A 29 17.23 -7.59 4.23
N VAL A 30 16.54 -8.66 3.88
CA VAL A 30 15.46 -9.25 4.71
C VAL A 30 15.96 -10.16 5.82
N SER A 31 17.20 -10.67 5.79
CA SER A 31 17.60 -11.79 6.66
C SER A 31 18.06 -11.41 8.08
N ASP A 32 18.51 -10.17 8.33
CA ASP A 32 19.04 -9.77 9.66
C ASP A 32 18.11 -8.78 10.40
N GLU A 33 17.12 -8.23 9.71
CA GLU A 33 16.29 -7.12 10.19
C GLU A 33 15.05 -7.56 10.96
N ASN A 34 14.60 -8.80 10.79
CA ASN A 34 13.42 -9.36 11.48
C ASN A 34 13.76 -10.01 12.83
N ARG A 35 14.92 -9.70 13.44
CA ARG A 35 15.31 -10.28 14.74
C ARG A 35 14.29 -10.05 15.86
N PHE A 36 13.48 -9.00 15.76
CA PHE A 36 12.42 -8.77 16.75
C PHE A 36 11.31 -9.83 16.72
N GLU A 37 11.10 -10.55 15.61
CA GLU A 37 10.15 -11.66 15.48
C GLU A 37 10.76 -13.03 15.80
N GLU A 38 12.07 -13.14 15.95
CA GLU A 38 12.75 -14.41 16.23
C GLU A 38 12.17 -15.17 17.45
N PRO A 39 11.81 -14.51 18.58
CA PRO A 39 11.17 -15.19 19.70
C PRO A 39 9.80 -15.82 19.33
N LEU A 40 9.06 -15.17 18.42
CA LEU A 40 7.74 -15.65 17.95
C LEU A 40 7.93 -16.85 17.04
N GLU A 41 8.89 -16.77 16.12
CA GLU A 41 9.17 -17.83 15.17
C GLU A 41 9.63 -19.12 15.88
N ARG A 42 10.48 -19.02 16.88
CA ARG A 42 10.87 -20.16 17.72
C ARG A 42 9.68 -20.82 18.40
N LEU A 43 8.71 -20.03 18.88
CA LEU A 43 7.49 -20.56 19.47
C LEU A 43 6.58 -21.23 18.45
N ARG A 44 6.42 -20.64 17.26
CA ARG A 44 5.64 -21.19 16.14
C ARG A 44 6.21 -22.56 15.70
N VAL A 45 7.51 -22.63 15.48
CA VAL A 45 8.20 -23.88 15.13
C VAL A 45 7.95 -24.95 16.21
N ARG A 46 8.08 -24.58 17.48
CA ARG A 46 7.86 -25.54 18.58
C ARG A 46 6.44 -26.03 18.70
N ILE A 47 5.45 -25.16 18.45
CA ILE A 47 4.03 -25.54 18.40
C ILE A 47 3.78 -26.50 17.22
N ALA A 48 4.35 -26.21 16.05
CA ALA A 48 4.22 -27.04 14.86
C ALA A 48 4.84 -28.43 15.06
N GLU A 49 6.04 -28.52 15.65
CA GLU A 49 6.68 -29.80 16.01
C GLU A 49 5.80 -30.63 16.95
N LEU A 50 5.25 -30.02 17.99
CA LEU A 50 4.33 -30.70 18.91
C LEU A 50 3.07 -31.17 18.19
N GLY A 51 2.56 -30.40 17.23
CA GLY A 51 1.39 -30.75 16.43
C GLY A 51 1.57 -32.02 15.58
N GLN A 52 2.82 -32.37 15.22
CA GLN A 52 3.14 -33.58 14.46
C GLN A 52 3.15 -34.86 15.35
N ASN A 53 3.20 -34.72 16.67
CA ASN A 53 3.19 -35.85 17.58
C ASN A 53 1.76 -36.43 17.71
N PRO A 54 1.63 -37.73 18.07
CA PRO A 54 0.34 -38.34 18.33
C PRO A 54 -0.49 -37.58 19.36
N GLU A 55 -1.79 -37.60 19.20
CA GLU A 55 -2.72 -36.93 20.10
C GLU A 55 -2.61 -37.43 21.53
N SER A 56 -2.47 -36.53 22.47
CA SER A 56 -2.46 -36.85 23.90
C SER A 56 -2.82 -35.60 24.72
N PRO A 57 -3.45 -35.79 25.91
CA PRO A 57 -3.78 -34.68 26.80
C PRO A 57 -2.56 -33.84 27.21
N ALA A 58 -1.38 -34.46 27.31
CA ALA A 58 -0.13 -33.81 27.63
C ALA A 58 0.35 -32.89 26.48
N ARG A 59 0.28 -33.41 25.23
CA ARG A 59 0.57 -32.63 24.00
C ARG A 59 -0.33 -31.38 23.90
N ASP A 60 -1.62 -31.60 24.03
CA ASP A 60 -2.61 -30.54 23.89
C ASP A 60 -2.46 -29.47 24.99
N LYS A 61 -2.13 -29.90 26.23
CA LYS A 61 -1.80 -28.95 27.31
C LYS A 61 -0.53 -28.14 26.99
N ALA A 62 0.50 -28.78 26.43
CA ALA A 62 1.73 -28.11 26.03
C ALA A 62 1.50 -27.11 24.90
N ILE A 63 0.76 -27.49 23.87
CA ILE A 63 0.38 -26.59 22.76
C ILE A 63 -0.41 -25.37 23.29
N ARG A 64 -1.44 -25.58 24.09
CA ARG A 64 -2.21 -24.46 24.70
C ARG A 64 -1.32 -23.51 25.48
N LYS A 65 -0.38 -24.03 26.29
CA LYS A 65 0.54 -23.20 27.07
C LYS A 65 1.48 -22.38 26.18
N LEU A 66 2.02 -22.97 25.10
CA LEU A 66 2.90 -22.28 24.16
C LEU A 66 2.13 -21.26 23.32
N SER A 67 0.89 -21.57 22.89
CA SER A 67 0.03 -20.63 22.16
C SER A 67 -0.31 -19.41 23.00
N ALA A 68 -0.70 -19.58 24.25
CA ALA A 68 -0.95 -18.47 25.16
C ALA A 68 0.32 -17.59 25.40
N ARG A 69 1.50 -18.24 25.45
CA ARG A 69 2.78 -17.52 25.53
C ARG A 69 3.09 -16.77 24.25
N LEU A 70 2.83 -17.38 23.10
CA LEU A 70 3.00 -16.74 21.78
C LEU A 70 2.12 -15.49 21.66
N GLU A 71 0.85 -15.58 22.02
CA GLU A 71 -0.09 -14.44 22.02
C GLU A 71 0.41 -13.30 22.91
N LYS A 72 0.83 -13.61 24.15
CA LYS A 72 1.34 -12.62 25.08
C LYS A 72 2.59 -11.90 24.53
N ILE A 73 3.59 -12.65 24.07
CA ILE A 73 4.83 -12.08 23.54
C ILE A 73 4.56 -11.31 22.23
N SER A 74 3.65 -11.82 21.37
CA SER A 74 3.23 -11.08 20.17
C SER A 74 2.62 -9.73 20.52
N ALA A 75 1.69 -9.69 21.47
CA ALA A 75 1.08 -8.45 21.90
C ALA A 75 2.11 -7.46 22.46
N GLU A 76 3.07 -7.93 23.26
CA GLU A 76 4.13 -7.11 23.84
C GLU A 76 5.07 -6.53 22.78
N ILE A 77 5.54 -7.35 21.83
CA ILE A 77 6.42 -6.91 20.72
C ILE A 77 5.68 -5.93 19.82
N TYR A 78 4.47 -6.27 19.38
CA TYR A 78 3.75 -5.49 18.38
C TYR A 78 3.16 -4.18 18.92
N SER A 79 2.96 -4.06 20.24
CA SER A 79 2.58 -2.78 20.85
C SER A 79 3.73 -1.76 20.89
N ASN A 80 4.98 -2.19 20.73
CA ASN A 80 6.17 -1.35 20.90
C ASN A 80 7.07 -1.30 19.66
N LEU A 81 6.54 -1.57 18.47
CA LEU A 81 7.31 -1.53 17.23
C LEU A 81 7.79 -0.11 16.91
N THR A 82 9.07 0.03 16.60
CA THR A 82 9.65 1.26 16.04
C THR A 82 9.08 1.54 14.64
N PRO A 83 9.17 2.77 14.10
CA PRO A 83 8.76 3.09 12.74
C PRO A 83 9.43 2.21 11.67
N TRP A 84 10.71 1.88 11.86
CA TRP A 84 11.43 0.95 10.99
C TRP A 84 10.85 -0.47 11.05
N GLN A 85 10.61 -1.00 12.24
CA GLN A 85 9.99 -2.32 12.42
C GLN A 85 8.57 -2.37 11.82
N LYS A 86 7.77 -1.29 11.96
CA LYS A 86 6.47 -1.18 11.27
C LYS A 86 6.63 -1.21 9.76
N THR A 87 7.67 -0.60 9.19
CA THR A 87 7.98 -0.68 7.76
C THR A 87 8.24 -2.13 7.35
N LEU A 88 9.02 -2.87 8.12
CA LEU A 88 9.28 -4.28 7.85
C LEU A 88 8.01 -5.13 7.93
N VAL A 89 7.17 -4.89 8.95
CA VAL A 89 5.85 -5.55 9.07
C VAL A 89 4.94 -5.19 7.89
N ALA A 90 4.90 -3.93 7.44
CA ALA A 90 4.14 -3.50 6.27
C ALA A 90 4.54 -4.26 4.99
N ARG A 91 5.81 -4.62 4.87
CA ARG A 91 6.39 -5.38 3.76
C ARG A 91 6.29 -6.89 3.90
N HIS A 92 5.77 -7.39 5.02
CA HIS A 92 5.76 -8.83 5.30
C HIS A 92 5.03 -9.60 4.19
N PRO A 93 5.65 -10.65 3.57
CA PRO A 93 5.13 -11.30 2.37
C PRO A 93 3.82 -12.07 2.59
N ALA A 94 3.51 -12.42 3.82
CA ALA A 94 2.27 -13.13 4.17
C ALA A 94 1.10 -12.18 4.50
N ARG A 95 1.27 -10.85 4.44
CA ARG A 95 0.14 -9.92 4.60
C ARG A 95 -0.90 -10.12 3.50
N PRO A 96 -2.18 -9.90 3.77
CA PRO A 96 -3.21 -9.95 2.73
C PRO A 96 -2.94 -8.88 1.67
N PHE A 97 -3.01 -9.26 0.39
CA PHE A 97 -2.93 -8.37 -0.76
C PHE A 97 -4.33 -8.09 -1.32
N THR A 98 -4.46 -7.18 -2.28
CA THR A 98 -5.74 -6.77 -2.85
C THR A 98 -6.66 -7.93 -3.22
N LEU A 99 -6.15 -8.97 -3.90
CA LEU A 99 -6.97 -10.12 -4.27
C LEU A 99 -7.44 -10.95 -3.08
N ASP A 100 -6.76 -10.91 -1.94
CA ASP A 100 -7.23 -11.59 -0.72
C ASP A 100 -8.45 -10.86 -0.14
N TYR A 101 -8.43 -9.52 -0.10
CA TYR A 101 -9.59 -8.70 0.27
C TYR A 101 -10.75 -8.91 -0.69
N VAL A 102 -10.49 -8.90 -2.00
CA VAL A 102 -11.51 -9.15 -3.03
C VAL A 102 -12.19 -10.50 -2.83
N ARG A 103 -11.42 -11.59 -2.65
CA ARG A 103 -11.95 -12.95 -2.49
C ARG A 103 -12.83 -13.13 -1.25
N VAL A 104 -12.51 -12.43 -0.17
CA VAL A 104 -13.23 -12.58 1.11
C VAL A 104 -14.40 -11.61 1.21
N LEU A 105 -14.24 -10.37 0.75
CA LEU A 105 -15.24 -9.32 0.94
C LEU A 105 -16.29 -9.24 -0.17
N LEU A 106 -15.94 -9.66 -1.39
CA LEU A 106 -16.81 -9.45 -2.56
C LEU A 106 -17.36 -10.75 -3.13
N ARG A 107 -18.62 -10.70 -3.53
CA ARG A 107 -19.25 -11.70 -4.41
C ARG A 107 -19.15 -11.23 -5.86
N ASP A 108 -19.16 -12.17 -6.78
CA ASP A 108 -19.29 -11.95 -8.24
C ASP A 108 -18.27 -10.91 -8.78
N PHE A 109 -17.03 -10.97 -8.31
CA PHE A 109 -15.99 -10.06 -8.78
C PHE A 109 -15.60 -10.36 -10.23
N VAL A 110 -15.69 -9.35 -11.07
CA VAL A 110 -15.26 -9.36 -12.46
C VAL A 110 -14.09 -8.40 -12.63
N GLU A 111 -12.91 -8.95 -12.92
CA GLU A 111 -11.72 -8.16 -13.19
C GLU A 111 -11.75 -7.58 -14.61
N LEU A 112 -11.40 -6.31 -14.76
CA LEU A 112 -11.31 -5.60 -16.04
C LEU A 112 -9.86 -5.31 -16.37
N HIS A 113 -9.41 -5.79 -17.51
CA HIS A 113 -8.04 -5.71 -17.98
C HIS A 113 -7.81 -4.62 -19.02
N GLY A 114 -6.57 -4.11 -19.06
CA GLY A 114 -6.09 -3.18 -20.07
C GLY A 114 -6.55 -1.73 -19.92
N ASP A 115 -5.69 -0.82 -20.37
CA ASP A 115 -5.92 0.64 -20.30
C ASP A 115 -6.68 1.19 -21.51
N ARG A 116 -6.87 0.39 -22.58
CA ARG A 116 -7.46 0.78 -23.87
C ARG A 116 -6.58 1.72 -24.70
N THR A 117 -5.31 1.88 -24.32
CA THR A 117 -4.34 2.74 -25.01
C THR A 117 -3.12 1.97 -25.43
N TYR A 118 -2.52 1.20 -24.51
CA TYR A 118 -1.26 0.48 -24.76
C TYR A 118 -1.33 -0.99 -24.36
N ALA A 119 -1.54 -1.30 -23.07
CA ALA A 119 -1.47 -2.67 -22.55
C ALA A 119 -2.28 -2.87 -21.26
N ASP A 120 -2.21 -4.08 -20.73
CA ASP A 120 -2.59 -4.36 -19.35
C ASP A 120 -1.39 -4.29 -18.41
N ASP A 121 -1.63 -3.92 -17.14
CA ASP A 121 -0.62 -3.98 -16.09
C ASP A 121 -1.14 -4.83 -14.91
N PRO A 122 -0.59 -6.02 -14.68
CA PRO A 122 -1.02 -6.88 -13.59
C PRO A 122 -0.62 -6.40 -12.19
N ALA A 123 0.18 -5.32 -12.06
CA ALA A 123 0.46 -4.67 -10.78
C ALA A 123 -0.77 -3.94 -10.20
N ILE A 124 -1.75 -3.61 -11.05
CA ILE A 124 -3.06 -3.11 -10.64
C ILE A 124 -4.14 -4.15 -10.94
N VAL A 125 -4.93 -4.50 -9.93
CA VAL A 125 -6.21 -5.21 -10.04
C VAL A 125 -7.31 -4.16 -10.09
N ALA A 126 -8.20 -4.23 -11.08
CA ALA A 126 -9.32 -3.31 -11.19
C ALA A 126 -10.55 -4.05 -11.72
N GLY A 127 -11.74 -3.76 -11.18
CA GLY A 127 -12.97 -4.46 -11.57
C GLY A 127 -14.16 -4.06 -10.72
N PHE A 128 -15.23 -4.86 -10.82
CA PHE A 128 -16.47 -4.68 -10.06
C PHE A 128 -16.85 -5.94 -9.33
N GLY A 129 -17.44 -5.78 -8.15
CA GLY A 129 -17.96 -6.87 -7.33
C GLY A 129 -19.06 -6.37 -6.40
N VAL A 130 -19.62 -7.26 -5.59
CA VAL A 130 -20.72 -6.94 -4.68
C VAL A 130 -20.24 -7.05 -3.23
N LEU A 131 -20.19 -5.92 -2.52
CA LEU A 131 -19.90 -5.83 -1.09
C LEU A 131 -21.22 -5.75 -0.32
N GLY A 132 -21.60 -6.82 0.40
CA GLY A 132 -22.95 -6.94 0.97
C GLY A 132 -23.99 -6.91 -0.13
N GLU A 133 -24.83 -5.86 -0.16
CA GLU A 133 -25.84 -5.64 -1.19
C GLU A 133 -25.46 -4.56 -2.21
N ARG A 134 -24.24 -4.03 -2.11
CA ARG A 134 -23.82 -2.87 -2.91
C ARG A 134 -22.78 -3.27 -3.95
N THR A 135 -23.07 -2.99 -5.24
CA THR A 135 -22.03 -3.08 -6.28
C THR A 135 -21.01 -1.98 -6.08
N VAL A 136 -19.75 -2.34 -6.05
CA VAL A 136 -18.61 -1.44 -5.88
C VAL A 136 -17.57 -1.66 -6.98
N ALA A 137 -16.86 -0.61 -7.36
CA ALA A 137 -15.63 -0.74 -8.12
C ALA A 137 -14.45 -0.95 -7.14
N VAL A 138 -13.51 -1.78 -7.54
CA VAL A 138 -12.26 -2.00 -6.81
C VAL A 138 -11.09 -1.67 -7.71
N VAL A 139 -10.12 -0.97 -7.16
CA VAL A 139 -8.80 -0.71 -7.76
C VAL A 139 -7.75 -0.94 -6.69
N GLY A 140 -6.72 -1.74 -6.95
CA GLY A 140 -5.73 -1.96 -5.91
C GLY A 140 -4.40 -2.49 -6.44
N HIS A 141 -3.34 -2.18 -5.71
CA HIS A 141 -2.02 -2.72 -5.97
C HIS A 141 -1.99 -4.20 -5.63
N GLN A 142 -1.36 -5.01 -6.47
CA GLN A 142 -1.19 -6.42 -6.24
C GLN A 142 0.28 -6.82 -6.30
N LYS A 143 0.78 -7.28 -5.17
CA LYS A 143 2.09 -7.94 -5.08
C LYS A 143 1.96 -9.44 -5.37
N GLY A 144 3.06 -10.09 -5.71
CA GLY A 144 3.13 -11.53 -5.93
C GLY A 144 3.53 -12.31 -4.67
N ARG A 145 3.08 -13.58 -4.56
CA ARG A 145 3.45 -14.47 -3.47
C ARG A 145 4.80 -15.17 -3.72
N ASP A 146 4.98 -15.70 -4.90
CA ASP A 146 6.22 -16.34 -5.33
C ASP A 146 7.03 -15.45 -6.29
N THR A 147 8.24 -15.88 -6.63
CA THR A 147 9.15 -15.11 -7.51
C THR A 147 8.56 -14.85 -8.90
N LYS A 148 7.88 -15.84 -9.49
CA LYS A 148 7.27 -15.71 -10.83
C LYS A 148 6.13 -14.70 -10.80
N GLU A 149 5.28 -14.77 -9.78
CA GLU A 149 4.18 -13.80 -9.61
C GLU A 149 4.70 -12.41 -9.26
N LYS A 150 5.72 -12.28 -8.41
CA LYS A 150 6.38 -10.99 -8.12
C LYS A 150 6.89 -10.32 -9.38
N ILE A 151 7.60 -11.05 -10.25
CA ILE A 151 8.10 -10.53 -11.52
C ILE A 151 6.92 -10.13 -12.43
N ARG A 152 5.92 -11.00 -12.59
CA ARG A 152 4.73 -10.71 -13.39
C ARG A 152 4.02 -9.44 -12.96
N ARG A 153 3.89 -9.22 -11.63
CA ARG A 153 3.21 -8.05 -11.04
C ARG A 153 4.16 -6.90 -10.75
N ASN A 154 5.35 -6.95 -11.31
CA ASN A 154 6.37 -5.92 -11.15
C ASN A 154 6.56 -5.49 -9.70
N PHE A 155 6.56 -6.45 -8.77
CA PHE A 155 6.69 -6.25 -7.31
C PHE A 155 5.63 -5.30 -6.71
N GLY A 156 4.48 -5.15 -7.36
CA GLY A 156 3.42 -4.22 -6.97
C GLY A 156 3.71 -2.77 -7.37
N MET A 157 4.65 -2.53 -8.26
CA MET A 157 4.98 -1.22 -8.82
C MET A 157 4.28 -1.02 -10.17
N PRO A 158 3.21 -0.21 -10.24
CA PRO A 158 2.50 -0.03 -11.49
C PRO A 158 3.29 0.77 -12.54
N ARG A 159 3.08 0.39 -13.80
CA ARG A 159 3.44 1.14 -14.98
C ARG A 159 2.33 2.13 -15.35
N PRO A 160 2.56 3.05 -16.31
CA PRO A 160 1.54 4.03 -16.73
C PRO A 160 0.19 3.41 -17.08
N GLU A 161 0.20 2.24 -17.76
CA GLU A 161 -1.00 1.52 -18.16
C GLU A 161 -1.82 1.01 -16.95
N GLY A 162 -1.19 0.73 -15.81
CA GLY A 162 -1.86 0.38 -14.57
C GLY A 162 -2.70 1.55 -14.04
N TYR A 163 -2.15 2.76 -14.02
CA TYR A 163 -2.86 3.98 -13.62
C TYR A 163 -3.98 4.34 -14.58
N ARG A 164 -3.76 4.25 -15.90
CA ARG A 164 -4.80 4.47 -16.90
C ARG A 164 -5.93 3.45 -16.81
N LYS A 165 -5.60 2.16 -16.57
CA LYS A 165 -6.61 1.13 -16.29
C LYS A 165 -7.42 1.47 -15.02
N ALA A 166 -6.75 1.88 -13.95
CA ALA A 166 -7.40 2.31 -12.72
C ALA A 166 -8.41 3.42 -12.98
N LEU A 167 -7.99 4.49 -13.65
CA LEU A 167 -8.85 5.61 -13.99
C LEU A 167 -10.05 5.18 -14.87
N ARG A 168 -9.80 4.35 -15.87
CA ARG A 168 -10.88 3.82 -16.72
C ARG A 168 -11.97 3.12 -15.91
N VAL A 169 -11.60 2.30 -14.92
CA VAL A 169 -12.56 1.61 -14.05
C VAL A 169 -13.26 2.58 -13.12
N MET A 170 -12.56 3.58 -12.56
CA MET A 170 -13.14 4.63 -11.74
C MET A 170 -14.15 5.48 -12.52
N LYS A 171 -13.87 5.82 -13.79
CA LYS A 171 -14.82 6.53 -14.66
C LYS A 171 -16.05 5.69 -15.00
N LEU A 172 -15.90 4.38 -15.15
CA LEU A 172 -17.06 3.48 -15.28
C LEU A 172 -17.89 3.46 -13.98
N ALA A 173 -17.23 3.44 -12.81
CA ALA A 173 -17.91 3.51 -11.53
C ALA A 173 -18.72 4.80 -11.39
N GLU A 174 -18.15 5.95 -11.75
CA GLU A 174 -18.85 7.24 -11.79
C GLU A 174 -20.09 7.20 -12.71
N LYS A 175 -19.90 6.71 -13.96
CA LYS A 175 -20.99 6.59 -14.94
C LYS A 175 -22.18 5.79 -14.41
N PHE A 176 -21.91 4.71 -13.68
CA PHE A 176 -22.93 3.83 -13.11
C PHE A 176 -23.28 4.15 -11.66
N ARG A 177 -22.77 5.27 -11.12
CA ARG A 177 -22.99 5.71 -9.73
C ARG A 177 -22.64 4.63 -8.70
N ARG A 178 -21.49 3.97 -8.89
CA ARG A 178 -20.98 2.96 -7.97
C ARG A 178 -19.81 3.52 -7.17
N PRO A 179 -19.75 3.30 -5.86
CA PRO A 179 -18.61 3.75 -5.07
C PRO A 179 -17.33 2.98 -5.45
N VAL A 180 -16.19 3.60 -5.18
CA VAL A 180 -14.87 3.07 -5.48
C VAL A 180 -14.15 2.71 -4.19
N LEU A 181 -13.57 1.53 -4.14
CA LEU A 181 -12.66 1.08 -3.10
C LEU A 181 -11.24 1.02 -3.68
N THR A 182 -10.27 1.66 -3.02
CA THR A 182 -8.88 1.52 -3.43
C THR A 182 -8.07 0.82 -2.35
N PHE A 183 -7.22 -0.15 -2.75
CA PHE A 183 -6.29 -0.86 -1.86
C PHE A 183 -4.86 -0.48 -2.22
N ILE A 184 -4.15 0.13 -1.28
CA ILE A 184 -2.81 0.67 -1.49
C ILE A 184 -1.79 -0.24 -0.82
N ASP A 185 -0.93 -0.88 -1.63
CA ASP A 185 0.22 -1.66 -1.18
C ASP A 185 1.29 -1.70 -2.26
N THR A 186 2.08 -0.64 -2.36
CA THR A 186 3.14 -0.46 -3.34
C THR A 186 4.34 0.26 -2.76
N PRO A 187 5.58 -0.10 -3.12
CA PRO A 187 6.76 0.70 -2.80
C PRO A 187 6.85 1.99 -3.63
N GLY A 188 6.11 2.10 -4.73
CA GLY A 188 6.11 3.25 -5.64
C GLY A 188 5.62 2.89 -7.04
N ALA A 189 5.63 3.86 -7.95
CA ALA A 189 5.48 3.60 -9.38
C ALA A 189 6.76 2.95 -9.94
N TYR A 190 6.64 2.18 -11.02
CA TYR A 190 7.79 1.55 -11.64
C TYR A 190 8.74 2.60 -12.26
N PRO A 191 10.02 2.64 -11.84
CA PRO A 191 10.95 3.70 -12.25
C PRO A 191 11.76 3.35 -13.52
N GLY A 192 11.30 2.40 -14.33
CA GLY A 192 11.99 1.98 -15.55
C GLY A 192 11.85 3.00 -16.68
N ILE A 193 12.83 3.02 -17.59
CA ILE A 193 12.86 3.92 -18.77
C ILE A 193 11.57 3.80 -19.58
N GLU A 194 11.08 2.58 -19.78
CA GLU A 194 9.83 2.35 -20.49
C GLU A 194 8.58 2.93 -19.82
N SER A 195 8.62 3.20 -18.50
CA SER A 195 7.56 3.92 -17.81
C SER A 195 7.61 5.41 -18.08
N GLU A 196 8.81 5.99 -18.08
CA GLU A 196 9.01 7.39 -18.44
C GLU A 196 8.61 7.65 -19.90
N GLU A 197 9.04 6.79 -20.84
CA GLU A 197 8.67 6.88 -22.26
C GLU A 197 7.15 6.83 -22.49
N ARG A 198 6.40 6.13 -21.64
CA ARG A 198 4.94 6.01 -21.73
C ARG A 198 4.18 6.92 -20.78
N GLY A 199 4.88 7.89 -20.16
CA GLY A 199 4.29 8.98 -19.39
C GLY A 199 3.74 8.57 -18.02
N VAL A 200 4.56 7.93 -17.15
CA VAL A 200 4.13 7.53 -15.81
C VAL A 200 3.72 8.73 -14.95
N SER A 201 4.47 9.84 -15.04
CA SER A 201 4.15 11.07 -14.30
C SER A 201 2.82 11.68 -14.74
N GLU A 202 2.57 11.71 -16.03
CA GLU A 202 1.29 12.18 -16.61
C GLU A 202 0.13 11.28 -16.18
N ALA A 203 0.26 9.95 -16.27
CA ALA A 203 -0.78 9.02 -15.89
C ALA A 203 -1.16 9.16 -14.40
N ILE A 204 -0.18 9.38 -13.51
CA ILE A 204 -0.43 9.66 -12.10
C ILE A 204 -1.12 11.02 -11.93
N ALA A 205 -0.60 12.08 -12.57
CA ALA A 205 -1.15 13.43 -12.44
C ALA A 205 -2.62 13.51 -12.91
N VAL A 206 -2.94 12.84 -14.02
CA VAL A 206 -4.32 12.75 -14.53
C VAL A 206 -5.22 12.02 -13.52
N ASN A 207 -4.73 10.93 -12.92
CA ASN A 207 -5.50 10.23 -11.89
C ASN A 207 -5.80 11.13 -10.69
N LEU A 208 -4.81 11.88 -10.19
CA LEU A 208 -5.00 12.83 -9.09
C LEU A 208 -6.10 13.84 -9.41
N LEU A 209 -6.03 14.45 -10.59
CA LEU A 209 -7.01 15.44 -11.06
C LEU A 209 -8.40 14.83 -11.19
N GLU A 210 -8.51 13.68 -11.86
CA GLU A 210 -9.80 13.05 -12.12
C GLU A 210 -10.44 12.47 -10.86
N MET A 211 -9.66 11.85 -9.96
CA MET A 211 -10.16 11.37 -8.68
C MET A 211 -10.69 12.51 -7.80
N SER A 212 -10.08 13.70 -7.86
CA SER A 212 -10.58 14.86 -7.11
C SER A 212 -11.99 15.28 -7.54
N ARG A 213 -12.40 14.94 -8.77
CA ARG A 213 -13.67 15.33 -9.42
C ARG A 213 -14.68 14.20 -9.51
N LEU A 214 -14.32 12.95 -9.19
CA LEU A 214 -15.25 11.80 -9.27
C LEU A 214 -16.47 12.01 -8.37
N GLY A 215 -17.66 12.05 -8.97
CA GLY A 215 -18.93 12.31 -8.31
C GLY A 215 -19.50 11.12 -7.51
N VAL A 216 -18.66 10.17 -7.12
CA VAL A 216 -19.02 8.99 -6.31
C VAL A 216 -18.11 8.85 -5.09
N PRO A 217 -18.56 8.17 -4.01
CA PRO A 217 -17.72 7.89 -2.85
C PRO A 217 -16.46 7.10 -3.22
N ILE A 218 -15.33 7.51 -2.67
CA ILE A 218 -14.04 6.83 -2.81
C ILE A 218 -13.46 6.57 -1.42
N VAL A 219 -13.19 5.31 -1.08
CA VAL A 219 -12.56 4.91 0.18
C VAL A 219 -11.26 4.17 -0.12
N ALA A 220 -10.13 4.72 0.36
CA ALA A 220 -8.84 4.06 0.27
C ALA A 220 -8.53 3.27 1.55
N THR A 221 -7.83 2.14 1.39
CA THR A 221 -7.23 1.40 2.49
C THR A 221 -5.75 1.14 2.20
N VAL A 222 -4.86 1.69 3.03
CA VAL A 222 -3.44 1.36 2.98
C VAL A 222 -3.25 0.07 3.77
N THR A 223 -2.95 -1.02 3.05
CA THR A 223 -2.89 -2.38 3.61
C THR A 223 -1.47 -2.85 3.92
N GLY A 224 -0.48 -2.16 3.37
CA GLY A 224 0.94 -2.43 3.58
C GLY A 224 1.77 -1.17 3.39
N GLU A 225 2.50 -1.06 2.29
CA GLU A 225 3.27 0.12 1.92
C GLU A 225 2.47 1.06 1.03
N GLY A 226 2.38 2.35 1.39
CA GLY A 226 1.88 3.41 0.53
C GLY A 226 3.02 4.29 0.04
N GLY A 227 3.76 3.87 -0.98
CA GLY A 227 4.95 4.54 -1.45
C GLY A 227 4.71 5.56 -2.58
N SER A 228 5.13 6.81 -2.34
CA SER A 228 5.35 7.85 -3.34
C SER A 228 4.15 8.09 -4.28
N GLY A 229 4.42 8.55 -5.51
CA GLY A 229 3.43 8.72 -6.58
C GLY A 229 2.68 7.44 -6.92
N GLY A 230 3.28 6.28 -6.67
CA GLY A 230 2.62 4.98 -6.82
C GLY A 230 1.34 4.88 -6.01
N ALA A 231 1.41 5.22 -4.75
CA ALA A 231 0.26 5.24 -3.86
C ALA A 231 -0.71 6.40 -4.17
N LEU A 232 -0.16 7.59 -4.46
CA LEU A 232 -0.97 8.77 -4.78
C LEU A 232 -1.85 8.55 -6.01
N GLY A 233 -1.38 7.85 -7.03
CA GLY A 233 -2.10 7.62 -8.28
C GLY A 233 -3.47 6.94 -8.10
N ILE A 234 -3.75 6.37 -6.90
CA ILE A 234 -5.06 5.84 -6.50
C ILE A 234 -5.47 6.29 -5.09
N GLY A 235 -4.86 7.37 -4.57
CA GLY A 235 -4.95 7.81 -3.18
C GLY A 235 -5.78 9.06 -2.91
N VAL A 236 -6.30 9.77 -3.92
CA VAL A 236 -7.14 10.97 -3.73
C VAL A 236 -8.59 10.55 -3.46
N THR A 237 -8.98 10.51 -2.17
CA THR A 237 -10.21 9.85 -1.74
C THR A 237 -10.93 10.61 -0.64
N ASP A 238 -12.21 10.31 -0.42
CA ASP A 238 -13.01 10.89 0.67
C ASP A 238 -12.54 10.43 2.04
N VAL A 239 -12.13 9.14 2.13
CA VAL A 239 -11.65 8.53 3.36
C VAL A 239 -10.40 7.72 3.07
N ILE A 240 -9.38 7.88 3.91
CA ILE A 240 -8.16 7.07 3.92
C ILE A 240 -8.13 6.27 5.21
N LEU A 241 -8.27 4.95 5.07
CA LEU A 241 -8.09 3.98 6.13
C LEU A 241 -6.63 3.48 6.09
N MET A 242 -6.03 3.26 7.23
CA MET A 242 -4.71 2.64 7.31
C MET A 242 -4.76 1.45 8.28
N LEU A 243 -4.17 0.32 7.91
CA LEU A 243 -3.89 -0.74 8.87
C LEU A 243 -2.84 -0.27 9.87
N GLU A 244 -2.92 -0.71 11.12
CA GLU A 244 -2.09 -0.24 12.25
C GLU A 244 -0.58 -0.29 11.98
N HIS A 245 -0.13 -1.33 11.27
CA HIS A 245 1.28 -1.52 10.91
C HIS A 245 1.55 -1.25 9.44
N SER A 246 0.68 -0.51 8.76
CA SER A 246 0.95 0.03 7.43
C SER A 246 1.74 1.35 7.51
N VAL A 247 2.38 1.72 6.42
CA VAL A 247 3.14 2.97 6.29
C VAL A 247 2.72 3.73 5.04
N TYR A 248 2.77 5.07 5.11
CA TYR A 248 2.44 5.93 3.98
C TYR A 248 3.43 7.08 3.89
N SER A 249 4.18 7.17 2.79
CA SER A 249 5.31 8.10 2.67
C SER A 249 5.60 8.50 1.23
N VAL A 250 6.28 9.64 1.06
CA VAL A 250 6.72 10.14 -0.24
C VAL A 250 7.88 9.33 -0.84
N ILE A 251 8.66 8.66 0.00
CA ILE A 251 9.86 7.90 -0.38
C ILE A 251 10.07 6.77 0.64
N SER A 252 10.81 5.71 0.27
CA SER A 252 11.22 4.70 1.25
C SER A 252 12.26 5.25 2.24
N PRO A 253 12.36 4.70 3.46
CA PRO A 253 13.39 5.09 4.42
C PRO A 253 14.81 4.94 3.88
N GLU A 254 15.07 3.88 3.11
CA GLU A 254 16.36 3.65 2.46
C GLU A 254 16.67 4.73 1.42
N GLY A 255 15.66 5.10 0.60
CA GLY A 255 15.79 6.17 -0.37
C GLY A 255 16.03 7.53 0.29
N CYS A 256 15.30 7.83 1.37
CA CYS A 256 15.49 9.04 2.18
C CYS A 256 16.90 9.09 2.76
N ALA A 257 17.37 8.01 3.37
CA ALA A 257 18.72 7.92 3.93
C ALA A 257 19.81 8.09 2.86
N ALA A 258 19.63 7.47 1.69
CA ALA A 258 20.56 7.62 0.57
C ALA A 258 20.67 9.06 0.08
N ILE A 259 19.55 9.79 0.01
CA ILE A 259 19.54 11.19 -0.44
C ILE A 259 20.16 12.12 0.61
N LEU A 260 19.71 12.02 1.87
CA LEU A 260 20.09 12.96 2.91
C LEU A 260 21.50 12.72 3.44
N TRP A 261 21.87 11.44 3.63
CA TRP A 261 23.13 11.08 4.29
C TRP A 261 24.11 10.31 3.40
N LYS A 262 23.73 10.03 2.15
CA LYS A 262 24.52 9.20 1.22
C LYS A 262 24.82 7.78 1.75
N ASP A 263 23.99 7.30 2.68
CA ASP A 263 24.13 6.02 3.35
C ASP A 263 22.77 5.37 3.61
N GLN A 264 22.45 4.31 2.87
CA GLN A 264 21.21 3.55 3.02
C GLN A 264 21.11 2.78 4.34
N ALA A 265 22.24 2.48 5.00
CA ALA A 265 22.24 1.78 6.29
C ALA A 265 21.57 2.61 7.41
N ARG A 266 21.41 3.93 7.20
CA ARG A 266 20.69 4.82 8.11
C ARG A 266 19.16 4.85 7.89
N ALA A 267 18.61 3.87 7.20
CA ALA A 267 17.16 3.75 6.95
C ALA A 267 16.32 3.78 8.25
N ARG A 268 16.85 3.25 9.36
CA ARG A 268 16.17 3.29 10.67
C ARG A 268 15.95 4.72 11.16
N GLU A 269 17.00 5.54 11.13
CA GLU A 269 16.93 6.95 11.49
C GLU A 269 15.99 7.73 10.57
N ALA A 270 16.03 7.41 9.27
CA ALA A 270 15.12 8.00 8.30
C ALA A 270 13.65 7.65 8.63
N ALA A 271 13.34 6.39 8.92
CA ALA A 271 12.00 5.94 9.25
C ALA A 271 11.41 6.68 10.48
N GLU A 272 12.24 6.95 11.49
CA GLU A 272 11.86 7.71 12.69
C GLU A 272 11.56 9.18 12.35
N ALA A 273 12.41 9.81 11.53
CA ALA A 273 12.26 11.21 11.17
C ALA A 273 11.08 11.47 10.21
N MET A 274 10.74 10.51 9.35
CA MET A 274 9.74 10.66 8.29
C MET A 274 8.29 10.71 8.79
N ARG A 275 8.00 10.25 10.00
CA ARG A 275 6.64 10.23 10.57
C ARG A 275 5.62 9.60 9.64
N MET A 276 5.89 8.39 9.17
CA MET A 276 5.17 7.71 8.10
C MET A 276 4.27 6.57 8.58
N THR A 277 4.21 6.32 9.89
CA THR A 277 3.37 5.25 10.45
C THR A 277 1.88 5.62 10.40
N ALA A 278 0.99 4.62 10.51
CA ALA A 278 -0.44 4.87 10.55
C ALA A 278 -0.84 5.84 11.67
N ALA A 279 -0.20 5.75 12.84
CA ALA A 279 -0.42 6.67 13.95
C ALA A 279 0.02 8.10 13.62
N ASP A 280 1.19 8.27 12.98
CA ASP A 280 1.66 9.58 12.52
C ASP A 280 0.74 10.17 11.46
N CYS A 281 0.37 9.38 10.45
CA CYS A 281 -0.55 9.81 9.39
C CYS A 281 -1.91 10.22 9.95
N LYS A 282 -2.40 9.52 10.99
CA LYS A 282 -3.63 9.91 11.70
C LYS A 282 -3.45 11.23 12.45
N ALA A 283 -2.35 11.40 13.16
CA ALA A 283 -2.05 12.64 13.90
C ALA A 283 -1.87 13.85 12.97
N LEU A 284 -1.32 13.63 11.76
CA LEU A 284 -1.14 14.65 10.73
C LEU A 284 -2.41 14.92 9.90
N GLY A 285 -3.50 14.18 10.12
CA GLY A 285 -4.75 14.33 9.39
C GLY A 285 -4.74 13.74 7.98
N VAL A 286 -3.72 12.97 7.62
CA VAL A 286 -3.63 12.23 6.33
C VAL A 286 -4.56 11.02 6.35
N ALA A 287 -4.49 10.20 7.40
CA ALA A 287 -5.39 9.08 7.60
C ALA A 287 -6.64 9.51 8.40
N ASP A 288 -7.81 9.09 7.95
CA ASP A 288 -9.08 9.35 8.65
C ASP A 288 -9.33 8.34 9.77
N GLU A 289 -8.87 7.10 9.59
CA GLU A 289 -9.03 6.04 10.59
C GLU A 289 -7.87 5.04 10.51
N VAL A 290 -7.42 4.57 11.68
CA VAL A 290 -6.48 3.45 11.80
C VAL A 290 -7.28 2.21 12.21
N ILE A 291 -7.15 1.14 11.43
CA ILE A 291 -7.79 -0.15 11.69
C ILE A 291 -6.79 -1.01 12.48
N PRO A 292 -7.13 -1.42 13.71
CA PRO A 292 -6.26 -2.28 14.51
C PRO A 292 -5.97 -3.61 13.81
N GLU A 293 -4.76 -4.09 13.97
CA GLU A 293 -4.34 -5.42 13.49
C GLU A 293 -4.37 -6.44 14.65
N PRO A 294 -4.58 -7.72 14.34
CA PRO A 294 -4.41 -8.78 15.34
C PRO A 294 -3.00 -8.78 15.95
N PRO A 295 -2.82 -9.29 17.19
CA PRO A 295 -1.49 -9.52 17.76
C PRO A 295 -0.61 -10.34 16.79
N GLY A 296 0.59 -9.83 16.51
CA GLY A 296 1.45 -10.41 15.48
C GLY A 296 1.19 -9.91 14.05
N GLY A 297 0.40 -8.84 13.88
CA GLY A 297 0.15 -8.16 12.60
C GLY A 297 -0.89 -8.84 11.71
N ALA A 298 -1.24 -8.20 10.60
CA ALA A 298 -2.26 -8.65 9.65
C ALA A 298 -2.00 -10.05 9.08
N HIS A 299 -0.74 -10.45 8.96
CA HIS A 299 -0.34 -11.77 8.46
C HIS A 299 -0.53 -12.90 9.47
N SER A 300 -0.63 -12.59 10.77
CA SER A 300 -0.90 -13.59 11.81
C SER A 300 -2.35 -14.09 11.78
N ASN A 301 -3.30 -13.21 11.40
CA ASN A 301 -4.70 -13.56 11.20
C ASN A 301 -5.31 -12.74 10.06
N PRO A 302 -5.06 -13.16 8.80
CA PRO A 302 -5.54 -12.44 7.62
C PRO A 302 -7.06 -12.28 7.55
N LEU A 303 -7.82 -13.31 7.94
CA LEU A 303 -9.28 -13.26 7.89
C LEU A 303 -9.86 -12.24 8.86
N ALA A 304 -9.36 -12.17 10.10
CA ALA A 304 -9.79 -11.17 11.06
C ALA A 304 -9.45 -9.74 10.61
N THR A 305 -8.28 -9.56 9.99
CA THR A 305 -7.87 -8.27 9.42
C THR A 305 -8.79 -7.85 8.27
N ILE A 306 -9.05 -8.76 7.32
CA ILE A 306 -9.92 -8.49 6.16
C ILE A 306 -11.35 -8.16 6.62
N ASP A 307 -11.87 -8.89 7.61
CA ASP A 307 -13.19 -8.64 8.18
C ASP A 307 -13.26 -7.26 8.88
N ALA A 308 -12.24 -6.86 9.63
CA ALA A 308 -12.16 -5.53 10.23
C ALA A 308 -12.17 -4.41 9.17
N VAL A 309 -11.40 -4.58 8.08
CA VAL A 309 -11.43 -3.68 6.93
C VAL A 309 -12.81 -3.65 6.29
N GLY A 310 -13.44 -4.81 6.07
CA GLY A 310 -14.77 -4.91 5.49
C GLY A 310 -15.83 -4.13 6.28
N ARG A 311 -15.83 -4.26 7.61
CA ARG A 311 -16.73 -3.48 8.49
C ARG A 311 -16.48 -1.98 8.39
N ALA A 312 -15.22 -1.55 8.34
CA ALA A 312 -14.89 -0.14 8.18
C ALA A 312 -15.34 0.40 6.82
N LEU A 313 -15.09 -0.34 5.73
CA LEU A 313 -15.54 0.04 4.39
C LEU A 313 -17.05 0.22 4.31
N VAL A 314 -17.83 -0.74 4.82
CA VAL A 314 -19.31 -0.64 4.84
C VAL A 314 -19.76 0.60 5.59
N ARG A 315 -19.27 0.82 6.81
CA ARG A 315 -19.62 1.98 7.64
C ARG A 315 -19.33 3.32 6.93
N HIS A 316 -18.16 3.45 6.31
CA HIS A 316 -17.81 4.69 5.60
C HIS A 316 -18.63 4.86 4.32
N LEU A 317 -18.86 3.79 3.57
CA LEU A 317 -19.70 3.86 2.36
C LEU A 317 -21.13 4.24 2.69
N ASP A 318 -21.73 3.74 3.77
CA ASP A 318 -23.08 4.09 4.21
C ASP A 318 -23.17 5.59 4.48
N ARG A 319 -22.21 6.14 5.23
CA ARG A 319 -22.12 7.57 5.51
C ARG A 319 -21.92 8.41 4.25
N LEU A 320 -20.98 8.04 3.38
CA LEU A 320 -20.65 8.84 2.20
C LEU A 320 -21.74 8.78 1.12
N SER A 321 -22.39 7.63 0.96
CA SER A 321 -23.45 7.45 -0.04
C SER A 321 -24.75 8.20 0.30
N SER A 322 -24.91 8.68 1.53
CA SER A 322 -26.02 9.52 1.94
C SER A 322 -25.83 11.01 1.62
N LEU A 323 -24.61 11.41 1.22
CA LEU A 323 -24.28 12.80 0.93
C LEU A 323 -24.67 13.17 -0.51
N PRO A 324 -25.15 14.40 -0.76
CA PRO A 324 -25.25 14.96 -2.10
C PRO A 324 -23.86 15.02 -2.77
N THR A 325 -23.81 14.85 -4.07
CA THR A 325 -22.53 14.82 -4.83
C THR A 325 -21.69 16.10 -4.60
N GLU A 326 -22.33 17.27 -4.60
CA GLU A 326 -21.63 18.55 -4.36
C GLU A 326 -20.98 18.60 -2.98
N THR A 327 -21.72 18.16 -1.94
CA THR A 327 -21.18 18.08 -0.57
C THR A 327 -20.01 17.10 -0.47
N LEU A 328 -20.08 15.96 -1.18
CA LEU A 328 -19.01 14.97 -1.23
C LEU A 328 -17.74 15.55 -1.86
N LEU A 329 -17.87 16.24 -3.00
CA LEU A 329 -16.74 16.85 -3.71
C LEU A 329 -16.13 17.99 -2.92
N GLU A 330 -16.93 18.86 -2.32
CA GLU A 330 -16.45 19.95 -1.48
C GLU A 330 -15.71 19.44 -0.23
N ALA A 331 -16.26 18.43 0.43
CA ALA A 331 -15.62 17.80 1.59
C ALA A 331 -14.27 17.15 1.23
N ARG A 332 -14.19 16.47 0.06
CA ARG A 332 -12.94 15.90 -0.47
C ARG A 332 -11.92 17.00 -0.73
N TYR A 333 -12.30 18.06 -1.42
CA TYR A 333 -11.43 19.20 -1.70
C TYR A 333 -10.92 19.84 -0.40
N ALA A 334 -11.83 20.15 0.53
CA ALA A 334 -11.49 20.77 1.80
C ALA A 334 -10.56 19.89 2.66
N LYS A 335 -10.71 18.55 2.59
CA LYS A 335 -9.80 17.61 3.26
C LYS A 335 -8.36 17.81 2.78
N PHE A 336 -8.11 17.73 1.47
CA PHE A 336 -6.75 17.85 0.92
C PHE A 336 -6.18 19.26 1.08
N ARG A 337 -7.02 20.28 1.03
CA ARG A 337 -6.60 21.70 1.25
C ARG A 337 -6.13 21.98 2.68
N ARG A 338 -6.58 21.22 3.66
CA ARG A 338 -6.18 21.36 5.07
C ARG A 338 -4.90 20.58 5.42
N LEU A 339 -4.39 19.74 4.53
CA LEU A 339 -3.16 18.99 4.80
C LEU A 339 -1.96 19.93 4.82
N GLY A 340 -1.13 19.75 5.84
CA GLY A 340 0.06 20.56 6.08
C GLY A 340 -0.23 21.77 6.97
N ALA A 341 0.74 22.06 7.85
CA ALA A 341 0.79 23.29 8.62
C ALA A 341 1.76 24.28 7.92
N TRP A 342 1.39 25.55 7.86
CA TRP A 342 2.29 26.62 7.40
C TRP A 342 2.28 27.75 8.42
N GLU A 343 3.45 28.29 8.71
CA GLU A 343 3.61 29.48 9.53
C GLU A 343 3.51 30.69 8.61
N GLY A 344 2.33 31.29 8.56
CA GLY A 344 2.14 32.58 7.93
C GLY A 344 1.99 33.65 8.99
N THR A 345 2.67 34.76 8.85
CA THR A 345 2.33 35.96 9.61
C THR A 345 0.84 36.26 9.38
N ALA A 346 0.04 36.18 10.47
CA ALA A 346 -1.34 36.63 10.41
C ALA A 346 -1.33 38.05 9.90
N ALA A 347 -1.67 38.23 8.63
CA ALA A 347 -1.99 39.57 8.14
C ALA A 347 -3.22 40.00 8.93
N SER A 348 -2.99 40.89 9.90
CA SER A 348 -4.05 41.62 10.58
C SER A 348 -4.97 42.21 9.51
N ARG A 349 -6.18 41.70 9.44
CA ARG A 349 -7.30 42.37 8.83
C ARG A 349 -8.42 42.51 9.86
#